data_64a57b1f46c482b2b77323386e3a3664
#
_entry.id   64a57b1f46c482b2b77323386e3a3664
#
_cell.length_a   1.000
_cell.length_b   1.000
_cell.length_c   1.000
_cell.angle_alpha   90.00
_cell.angle_beta   90.00
_cell.angle_gamma   90.00
#
_symmetry.space_group_name_H-M   'P 1'
#
loop_
_entity.id
_entity.type
_entity.pdbx_description
1 polymer ?
#
loop_
_entity_poly.entity_id
_entity_poly.type
_entity_poly.pdbx_seq_one_letter_code
_entity_poly.pdbx_strand_id
1 'polypeptide(L)'
;MPSATIKIFLVNGNPKRLRTAELSNWTGKAVAGPRSEFEGIITREESNSTGVYFLTGNDPSSGRPTVYIGEAESIKDRIKAHLKKDFWNQIIYFISKDENLTKSHIRYLEGKLIEKAHSAGRAVVINEQSSGARLPESDREDMEVFLEKINQLLPVLGVEVLVPIAGNAETDTVKETLYCEIKGLKAVGHLSSSGFLVKKGSQAVLKERASAKKYPWPLNMRQRFKDEGVLSVEKDHLLFNRDVEFSSPSAAAAVVHGGHANGLIAWKNKTGKTLKEIESV
;
A
#
# COMPACT_ATOMS: atom_id res chain seq x y z
N MET A 1 -8.92 -12.03 -11.59
CA MET A 1 -9.20 -12.85 -10.39
C MET A 1 -10.68 -13.22 -10.37
N PRO A 2 -11.05 -14.45 -9.98
CA PRO A 2 -12.46 -14.81 -9.84
C PRO A 2 -13.12 -14.04 -8.68
N SER A 3 -14.44 -13.87 -8.74
CA SER A 3 -15.23 -13.27 -7.65
C SER A 3 -15.09 -14.12 -6.38
N ALA A 4 -15.02 -13.46 -5.22
CA ALA A 4 -14.84 -14.14 -3.94
C ALA A 4 -15.72 -13.50 -2.85
N THR A 5 -16.20 -14.33 -1.92
CA THR A 5 -16.94 -13.87 -0.74
C THR A 5 -15.98 -13.81 0.44
N ILE A 6 -15.93 -12.67 1.11
CA ILE A 6 -15.16 -12.47 2.34
C ILE A 6 -16.11 -12.39 3.52
N LYS A 7 -15.85 -13.19 4.56
CA LYS A 7 -16.55 -13.13 5.84
C LYS A 7 -15.65 -12.46 6.87
N ILE A 8 -16.10 -11.35 7.45
CA ILE A 8 -15.39 -10.67 8.54
C ILE A 8 -16.21 -10.85 9.81
N PHE A 9 -15.56 -11.35 10.86
CA PHE A 9 -16.15 -11.47 12.18
C PHE A 9 -15.51 -10.44 13.12
N LEU A 10 -16.34 -9.57 13.68
CA LEU A 10 -15.95 -8.54 14.63
C LEU A 10 -16.06 -9.10 16.05
N VAL A 11 -14.96 -9.50 16.65
CA VAL A 11 -14.94 -10.22 17.95
C VAL A 11 -15.68 -9.46 19.05
N ASN A 12 -15.54 -8.13 19.06
CA ASN A 12 -16.19 -7.23 20.02
C ASN A 12 -17.16 -6.24 19.37
N GLY A 13 -17.67 -6.55 18.16
CA GLY A 13 -18.62 -5.70 17.42
C GLY A 13 -18.02 -4.41 16.84
N ASN A 14 -16.75 -4.10 17.09
CA ASN A 14 -16.10 -2.88 16.61
C ASN A 14 -15.13 -3.18 15.46
N PRO A 15 -15.32 -2.58 14.26
CA PRO A 15 -14.49 -2.87 13.09
C PRO A 15 -13.02 -2.41 13.21
N LYS A 16 -12.71 -1.51 14.15
CA LYS A 16 -11.34 -1.05 14.40
C LYS A 16 -10.58 -1.90 15.43
N ARG A 17 -11.27 -2.84 16.07
CA ARG A 17 -10.71 -3.72 17.09
C ARG A 17 -10.36 -5.09 16.51
N LEU A 18 -10.22 -6.09 17.39
CA LEU A 18 -9.90 -7.46 17.01
C LEU A 18 -10.98 -8.05 16.09
N ARG A 19 -10.57 -8.56 14.96
CA ARG A 19 -11.42 -9.17 13.93
C ARG A 19 -10.73 -10.34 13.25
N THR A 20 -11.52 -11.25 12.74
CA THR A 20 -11.05 -12.32 11.85
C THR A 20 -11.65 -12.16 10.47
N ALA A 21 -10.95 -12.65 9.45
CA ALA A 21 -11.44 -12.65 8.08
C ALA A 21 -11.11 -13.96 7.37
N GLU A 22 -12.05 -14.44 6.57
CA GLU A 22 -11.94 -15.67 5.81
C GLU A 22 -12.51 -15.47 4.41
N LEU A 23 -11.91 -16.13 3.43
CA LEU A 23 -12.49 -16.29 2.09
C LEU A 23 -13.28 -17.60 2.05
N SER A 24 -14.44 -17.58 1.38
CA SER A 24 -15.19 -18.82 1.13
C SER A 24 -14.35 -19.78 0.29
N ASN A 25 -14.46 -21.08 0.59
CA ASN A 25 -13.71 -22.15 -0.08
C ASN A 25 -12.18 -22.02 0.05
N TRP A 26 -11.70 -21.48 1.15
CA TRP A 26 -10.28 -21.41 1.48
C TRP A 26 -10.05 -21.80 2.96
N THR A 27 -8.99 -22.56 3.18
CA THR A 27 -8.62 -23.00 4.55
C THR A 27 -7.92 -21.91 5.34
N GLY A 28 -7.35 -20.91 4.67
CA GLY A 28 -6.69 -19.81 5.34
C GLY A 28 -7.64 -18.92 6.14
N LYS A 29 -7.12 -18.40 7.23
CA LYS A 29 -7.81 -17.46 8.14
C LYS A 29 -6.86 -16.33 8.51
N ALA A 30 -7.39 -15.12 8.45
CA ALA A 30 -6.70 -13.92 8.93
C ALA A 30 -7.22 -13.53 10.32
N VAL A 31 -6.31 -13.06 11.18
CA VAL A 31 -6.63 -12.37 12.44
C VAL A 31 -5.97 -11.01 12.38
N ALA A 32 -6.71 -9.96 12.70
CA ALA A 32 -6.25 -8.58 12.63
C ALA A 32 -6.69 -7.79 13.86
N GLY A 33 -5.82 -6.94 14.38
CA GLY A 33 -6.16 -6.07 15.50
C GLY A 33 -5.09 -5.02 15.78
N PRO A 34 -5.44 -3.97 16.54
CA PRO A 34 -4.49 -2.97 16.98
C PRO A 34 -3.58 -3.53 18.08
N ARG A 35 -2.39 -2.96 18.21
CA ARG A 35 -1.43 -3.29 19.29
C ARG A 35 -2.04 -3.16 20.69
N SER A 36 -2.98 -2.23 20.88
CA SER A 36 -3.68 -2.05 22.16
C SER A 36 -4.52 -3.26 22.60
N GLU A 37 -4.79 -4.20 21.68
CA GLU A 37 -5.50 -5.46 21.97
C GLU A 37 -4.57 -6.69 21.96
N PHE A 38 -3.29 -6.46 22.14
CA PHE A 38 -2.28 -7.50 22.07
C PHE A 38 -2.64 -8.75 22.89
N GLU A 39 -3.07 -8.60 24.15
CA GLU A 39 -3.46 -9.73 25.00
C GLU A 39 -4.63 -10.52 24.41
N GLY A 40 -5.66 -9.84 23.90
CA GLY A 40 -6.78 -10.47 23.22
C GLY A 40 -6.37 -11.22 21.95
N ILE A 41 -5.35 -10.73 21.25
CA ILE A 41 -4.82 -11.35 20.04
C ILE A 41 -4.05 -12.64 20.35
N ILE A 42 -3.16 -12.62 21.33
CA ILE A 42 -2.30 -13.76 21.67
C ILE A 42 -3.00 -14.86 22.48
N THR A 43 -4.14 -14.57 23.08
CA THR A 43 -4.98 -15.56 23.79
C THR A 43 -5.89 -16.35 22.85
N ARG A 44 -5.98 -15.96 21.58
CA ARG A 44 -6.74 -16.72 20.59
C ARG A 44 -6.06 -18.02 20.22
N GLU A 45 -6.85 -19.04 19.95
CA GLU A 45 -6.37 -20.36 19.52
C GLU A 45 -5.50 -20.26 18.27
N GLU A 46 -5.92 -19.43 17.28
CA GLU A 46 -5.20 -19.20 16.03
C GLU A 46 -3.77 -18.68 16.24
N SER A 47 -3.48 -18.05 17.37
CA SER A 47 -2.14 -17.53 17.65
C SER A 47 -1.10 -18.63 17.95
N ASN A 48 -1.53 -19.83 18.26
CA ASN A 48 -0.64 -20.98 18.49
C ASN A 48 -0.21 -21.63 17.17
N SER A 49 -0.89 -21.32 16.07
CA SER A 49 -0.68 -21.97 14.77
C SER A 49 0.54 -21.40 14.04
N THR A 50 1.03 -22.22 13.09
CA THR A 50 2.05 -21.84 12.09
C THR A 50 1.47 -20.85 11.10
N GLY A 51 2.22 -19.79 10.75
CA GLY A 51 1.73 -18.80 9.82
C GLY A 51 2.71 -17.68 9.48
N VAL A 52 2.20 -16.69 8.74
CA VAL A 52 2.90 -15.45 8.39
C VAL A 52 2.19 -14.26 8.98
N TYR A 53 2.92 -13.19 9.31
CA TYR A 53 2.36 -12.02 9.96
C TYR A 53 2.95 -10.72 9.43
N PHE A 54 2.15 -9.66 9.57
CA PHE A 54 2.49 -8.28 9.22
C PHE A 54 2.38 -7.43 10.48
N LEU A 55 3.41 -6.68 10.79
CA LEU A 55 3.38 -5.60 11.76
C LEU A 55 3.46 -4.29 10.98
N THR A 56 2.42 -3.47 11.08
CA THR A 56 2.33 -2.22 10.32
C THR A 56 2.20 -1.02 11.26
N GLY A 57 2.73 0.10 10.81
CA GLY A 57 2.68 1.38 11.52
C GLY A 57 3.38 2.46 10.74
N ASN A 58 3.93 3.42 11.46
CA ASN A 58 4.70 4.50 10.85
C ASN A 58 6.07 4.58 11.52
N ASP A 59 7.08 4.89 10.74
CA ASP A 59 8.41 5.19 11.25
C ASP A 59 8.33 6.43 12.17
N PRO A 60 8.80 6.34 13.44
CA PRO A 60 8.65 7.43 14.40
C PRO A 60 9.38 8.72 14.00
N SER A 61 10.44 8.62 13.20
CA SER A 61 11.26 9.76 12.80
C SER A 61 10.76 10.45 11.53
N SER A 62 10.34 9.66 10.54
CA SER A 62 9.94 10.17 9.22
C SER A 62 8.42 10.22 9.00
N GLY A 63 7.63 9.56 9.86
CA GLY A 63 6.18 9.39 9.68
C GLY A 63 5.79 8.51 8.48
N ARG A 64 6.76 7.83 7.84
CA ARG A 64 6.51 7.00 6.65
C ARG A 64 5.82 5.69 7.04
N PRO A 65 4.84 5.22 6.25
CA PRO A 65 4.29 3.89 6.44
C PRO A 65 5.39 2.84 6.44
N THR A 66 5.36 1.96 7.42
CA THR A 66 6.42 0.97 7.65
C THR A 66 5.78 -0.39 7.89
N VAL A 67 6.40 -1.44 7.37
CA VAL A 67 5.96 -2.82 7.53
C VAL A 67 7.12 -3.74 7.88
N TYR A 68 6.87 -4.65 8.79
CA TYR A 68 7.67 -5.84 9.03
C TYR A 68 6.82 -7.06 8.67
N ILE A 69 7.36 -7.96 7.88
CA ILE A 69 6.74 -9.22 7.46
C ILE A 69 7.54 -10.35 8.08
N GLY A 70 6.88 -11.31 8.71
CA GLY A 70 7.59 -12.42 9.34
C GLY A 70 6.83 -13.73 9.26
N GLU A 71 7.52 -14.80 9.56
CA GLU A 71 7.00 -16.16 9.68
C GLU A 71 7.16 -16.67 11.11
N ALA A 72 6.31 -17.60 11.51
CA ALA A 72 6.41 -18.25 12.81
C ALA A 72 5.75 -19.63 12.81
N GLU A 73 6.34 -20.58 13.53
CA GLU A 73 5.70 -21.86 13.84
C GLU A 73 4.68 -21.71 14.99
N SER A 74 4.87 -20.70 15.85
CA SER A 74 3.90 -20.19 16.82
C SER A 74 3.87 -18.65 16.68
N ILE A 75 2.78 -18.13 16.14
CA ILE A 75 2.57 -16.69 16.00
C ILE A 75 2.69 -15.98 17.35
N LYS A 76 2.04 -16.53 18.38
CA LYS A 76 2.05 -16.01 19.75
C LYS A 76 3.45 -15.74 20.29
N ASP A 77 4.34 -16.72 20.17
CA ASP A 77 5.67 -16.61 20.75
C ASP A 77 6.54 -15.63 19.96
N ARG A 78 6.40 -15.62 18.66
CA ARG A 78 7.13 -14.72 17.77
C ARG A 78 6.74 -13.27 17.97
N ILE A 79 5.44 -12.98 18.07
CA ILE A 79 4.94 -11.60 18.23
C ILE A 79 5.34 -11.00 19.58
N LYS A 80 5.36 -11.80 20.65
CA LYS A 80 5.83 -11.34 21.97
C LYS A 80 7.24 -10.74 21.90
N ALA A 81 8.14 -11.31 21.09
CA ALA A 81 9.48 -10.77 20.89
C ALA A 81 9.50 -9.39 20.23
N HIS A 82 8.45 -9.05 19.48
CA HIS A 82 8.32 -7.75 18.80
C HIS A 82 7.71 -6.64 19.67
N LEU A 83 7.27 -6.92 20.89
CA LEU A 83 6.75 -5.88 21.79
C LEU A 83 7.77 -4.79 22.14
N LYS A 84 9.06 -5.10 22.05
CA LYS A 84 10.15 -4.13 22.25
C LYS A 84 10.31 -3.11 21.11
N LYS A 85 9.70 -3.37 19.94
CA LYS A 85 9.72 -2.48 18.79
C LYS A 85 8.51 -1.54 18.86
N ASP A 86 8.69 -0.25 18.65
CA ASP A 86 7.67 0.79 18.83
C ASP A 86 7.02 1.28 17.53
N PHE A 87 7.58 0.93 16.36
CA PHE A 87 7.09 1.41 15.05
C PHE A 87 5.69 0.91 14.69
N TRP A 88 5.26 -0.25 15.20
CA TRP A 88 4.00 -0.88 14.79
C TRP A 88 2.85 -0.58 15.74
N ASN A 89 1.67 -0.41 15.18
CA ASN A 89 0.42 -0.18 15.89
C ASN A 89 -0.70 -1.16 15.48
N GLN A 90 -0.49 -1.96 14.45
CA GLN A 90 -1.43 -2.96 13.97
C GLN A 90 -0.69 -4.26 13.63
N ILE A 91 -1.34 -5.37 13.90
CA ILE A 91 -0.91 -6.72 13.50
C ILE A 91 -1.98 -7.38 12.66
N ILE A 92 -1.55 -8.07 11.61
CA ILE A 92 -2.34 -9.03 10.86
C ILE A 92 -1.53 -10.30 10.72
N TYR A 93 -2.13 -11.45 10.99
CA TYR A 93 -1.48 -12.73 10.70
C TYR A 93 -2.42 -13.69 9.97
N PHE A 94 -1.84 -14.58 9.20
CA PHE A 94 -2.52 -15.57 8.38
C PHE A 94 -2.05 -16.96 8.80
N ILE A 95 -3.01 -17.84 9.05
CA ILE A 95 -2.80 -19.26 9.38
C ILE A 95 -3.65 -20.13 8.46
N SER A 96 -3.42 -21.43 8.44
CA SER A 96 -4.34 -22.39 7.83
C SER A 96 -5.11 -23.16 8.92
N LYS A 97 -6.43 -23.28 8.75
CA LYS A 97 -7.31 -23.96 9.72
C LYS A 97 -7.11 -25.47 9.77
N ASP A 98 -6.54 -26.04 8.73
CA ASP A 98 -6.22 -27.45 8.59
C ASP A 98 -4.77 -27.79 9.03
N GLU A 99 -4.06 -26.78 9.59
CA GLU A 99 -2.71 -26.90 10.17
C GLU A 99 -1.64 -27.47 9.19
N ASN A 100 -1.88 -27.41 7.89
CA ASN A 100 -0.99 -27.98 6.89
C ASN A 100 0.19 -27.08 6.48
N LEU A 101 0.30 -25.85 7.04
CA LEU A 101 1.44 -24.98 6.79
C LEU A 101 2.70 -25.50 7.50
N THR A 102 3.68 -25.92 6.72
CA THR A 102 4.99 -26.34 7.21
C THR A 102 5.97 -25.16 7.36
N LYS A 103 7.08 -25.36 8.03
CA LYS A 103 8.17 -24.38 8.14
C LYS A 103 8.67 -23.90 6.78
N SER A 104 8.76 -24.80 5.81
CA SER A 104 9.19 -24.46 4.45
C SER A 104 8.15 -23.59 3.75
N HIS A 105 6.86 -23.89 3.93
CA HIS A 105 5.77 -23.09 3.36
C HIS A 105 5.79 -21.65 3.88
N ILE A 106 5.88 -21.44 5.19
CA ILE A 106 5.84 -20.09 5.77
C ILE A 106 7.08 -19.28 5.42
N ARG A 107 8.26 -19.90 5.29
CA ARG A 107 9.48 -19.25 4.81
C ARG A 107 9.37 -18.82 3.35
N TYR A 108 8.76 -19.67 2.51
CA TYR A 108 8.49 -19.31 1.11
C TYR A 108 7.54 -18.12 1.03
N LEU A 109 6.42 -18.17 1.77
CA LEU A 109 5.45 -17.08 1.83
C LEU A 109 6.07 -15.78 2.33
N GLU A 110 6.85 -15.81 3.41
CA GLU A 110 7.57 -14.63 3.93
C GLU A 110 8.43 -13.99 2.84
N GLY A 111 9.26 -14.79 2.16
CA GLY A 111 10.13 -14.30 1.09
C GLY A 111 9.35 -13.61 -0.04
N LYS A 112 8.28 -14.25 -0.50
CA LYS A 112 7.42 -13.71 -1.56
C LYS A 112 6.66 -12.46 -1.15
N LEU A 113 6.18 -12.41 0.08
CA LEU A 113 5.50 -11.24 0.63
C LEU A 113 6.43 -10.04 0.77
N ILE A 114 7.66 -10.24 1.21
CA ILE A 114 8.71 -9.20 1.28
C ILE A 114 9.04 -8.68 -0.11
N GLU A 115 9.25 -9.57 -1.09
CA GLU A 115 9.49 -9.20 -2.49
C GLU A 115 8.35 -8.34 -3.05
N LYS A 116 7.10 -8.78 -2.84
CA LYS A 116 5.91 -8.03 -3.27
C LYS A 116 5.79 -6.67 -2.59
N ALA A 117 6.05 -6.58 -1.28
CA ALA A 117 5.99 -5.32 -0.55
C ALA A 117 7.04 -4.31 -1.05
N HIS A 118 8.25 -4.77 -1.34
CA HIS A 118 9.28 -3.94 -1.98
C HIS A 118 8.84 -3.45 -3.37
N SER A 119 8.30 -4.35 -4.19
CA SER A 119 7.83 -4.02 -5.55
C SER A 119 6.63 -3.07 -5.52
N ALA A 120 5.75 -3.19 -4.54
CA ALA A 120 4.61 -2.29 -4.36
C ALA A 120 5.02 -0.86 -3.98
N GLY A 121 6.10 -0.69 -3.21
CA GLY A 121 6.68 0.61 -2.88
C GLY A 121 5.83 1.51 -1.97
N ARG A 122 4.78 0.98 -1.32
CA ARG A 122 3.85 1.76 -0.48
C ARG A 122 4.35 2.01 0.94
N ALA A 123 5.23 1.15 1.44
CA ALA A 123 5.78 1.23 2.79
C ALA A 123 7.28 0.94 2.79
N VAL A 124 7.94 1.39 3.83
CA VAL A 124 9.32 0.98 4.12
C VAL A 124 9.26 -0.44 4.70
N VAL A 125 9.85 -1.39 4.00
CA VAL A 125 10.00 -2.76 4.48
C VAL A 125 11.26 -2.83 5.32
N ILE A 126 11.12 -3.12 6.63
CA ILE A 126 12.23 -3.09 7.60
C ILE A 126 12.83 -4.48 7.89
N ASN A 127 12.52 -5.46 7.06
CA ASN A 127 13.16 -6.77 7.15
C ASN A 127 14.63 -6.67 6.75
N GLU A 128 15.51 -7.18 7.60
CA GLU A 128 16.97 -7.18 7.33
C GLU A 128 17.34 -8.22 6.27
N GLN A 129 16.67 -9.37 6.27
CA GLN A 129 16.88 -10.45 5.31
C GLN A 129 15.60 -11.26 5.11
N SER A 130 15.39 -11.75 3.89
CA SER A 130 14.42 -12.79 3.58
C SER A 130 15.19 -14.09 3.29
N SER A 131 14.90 -15.13 4.05
CA SER A 131 15.59 -16.40 3.86
C SER A 131 15.02 -17.26 2.74
N GLY A 132 13.83 -16.97 2.21
CA GLY A 132 13.13 -17.73 1.19
C GLY A 132 13.38 -19.24 1.25
N ALA A 133 12.42 -20.07 0.94
CA ALA A 133 12.63 -21.51 0.82
C ALA A 133 12.37 -21.95 -0.62
N ARG A 134 13.06 -23.00 -1.07
CA ARG A 134 12.68 -23.70 -2.29
C ARG A 134 11.67 -24.78 -1.91
N LEU A 135 10.57 -24.82 -2.65
CA LEU A 135 9.53 -25.82 -2.48
C LEU A 135 9.48 -26.76 -3.70
N PRO A 136 9.05 -28.02 -3.53
CA PRO A 136 8.59 -28.85 -4.63
C PRO A 136 7.54 -28.12 -5.46
N GLU A 137 7.36 -28.51 -6.71
CA GLU A 137 6.48 -27.81 -7.64
C GLU A 137 5.04 -27.74 -7.12
N SER A 138 4.47 -28.84 -6.64
CA SER A 138 3.12 -28.90 -6.08
C SER A 138 2.93 -27.92 -4.92
N ASP A 139 3.84 -27.99 -3.94
CA ASP A 139 3.78 -27.15 -2.74
C ASP A 139 3.95 -25.66 -3.09
N ARG A 140 4.79 -25.38 -4.09
CA ARG A 140 4.95 -24.01 -4.58
C ARG A 140 3.65 -23.45 -5.16
N GLU A 141 2.96 -24.22 -6.02
CA GLU A 141 1.69 -23.78 -6.61
C GLU A 141 0.60 -23.58 -5.54
N ASP A 142 0.52 -24.44 -4.53
CA ASP A 142 -0.38 -24.26 -3.40
C ASP A 142 -0.07 -22.97 -2.61
N MET A 143 1.22 -22.66 -2.41
CA MET A 143 1.64 -21.44 -1.72
C MET A 143 1.43 -20.18 -2.57
N GLU A 144 1.51 -20.24 -3.89
CA GLU A 144 1.14 -19.12 -4.76
C GLU A 144 -0.37 -18.82 -4.66
N VAL A 145 -1.22 -19.87 -4.60
CA VAL A 145 -2.65 -19.70 -4.34
C VAL A 145 -2.87 -19.08 -2.96
N PHE A 146 -2.17 -19.55 -1.93
CA PHE A 146 -2.28 -18.98 -0.58
C PHE A 146 -1.88 -17.50 -0.57
N LEU A 147 -0.80 -17.14 -1.24
CA LEU A 147 -0.30 -15.78 -1.41
C LEU A 147 -1.33 -14.87 -2.12
N GLU A 148 -2.00 -15.39 -3.16
CA GLU A 148 -3.06 -14.67 -3.86
C GLU A 148 -4.24 -14.34 -2.91
N LYS A 149 -4.61 -15.27 -2.03
CA LYS A 149 -5.66 -15.06 -1.03
C LYS A 149 -5.25 -14.03 0.03
N ILE A 150 -3.99 -14.02 0.47
CA ILE A 150 -3.46 -12.95 1.33
C ILE A 150 -3.60 -11.59 0.63
N ASN A 151 -3.21 -11.49 -0.65
CA ASN A 151 -3.32 -10.25 -1.42
C ASN A 151 -4.78 -9.75 -1.55
N GLN A 152 -5.76 -10.65 -1.57
CA GLN A 152 -7.19 -10.29 -1.60
C GLN A 152 -7.68 -9.79 -0.23
N LEU A 153 -7.24 -10.41 0.87
CA LEU A 153 -7.73 -10.10 2.22
C LEU A 153 -7.05 -8.88 2.86
N LEU A 154 -5.76 -8.70 2.62
CA LEU A 154 -4.97 -7.69 3.31
C LEU A 154 -5.50 -6.26 3.14
N PRO A 155 -5.89 -5.80 1.91
CA PRO A 155 -6.49 -4.48 1.71
C PRO A 155 -7.84 -4.31 2.41
N VAL A 156 -8.66 -5.37 2.46
CA VAL A 156 -9.97 -5.35 3.15
C VAL A 156 -9.78 -5.23 4.68
N LEU A 157 -8.64 -5.70 5.19
CA LEU A 157 -8.23 -5.51 6.59
C LEU A 157 -7.53 -4.16 6.84
N GLY A 158 -7.48 -3.27 5.83
CA GLY A 158 -6.96 -1.91 5.94
C GLY A 158 -5.44 -1.80 5.75
N VAL A 159 -4.79 -2.79 5.16
CA VAL A 159 -3.34 -2.80 4.90
C VAL A 159 -3.06 -3.00 3.42
N GLU A 160 -2.58 -1.96 2.75
CA GLU A 160 -2.34 -1.94 1.30
C GLU A 160 -0.87 -2.12 0.92
N VAL A 161 -0.03 -2.61 1.81
CA VAL A 161 1.43 -2.68 1.62
C VAL A 161 1.85 -3.57 0.44
N LEU A 162 0.99 -4.50 0.00
CA LEU A 162 1.22 -5.38 -1.14
C LEU A 162 0.55 -4.89 -2.44
N VAL A 163 -0.26 -3.82 -2.37
CA VAL A 163 -0.95 -3.27 -3.54
C VAL A 163 0.02 -2.37 -4.29
N PRO A 164 0.39 -2.67 -5.55
CA PRO A 164 1.28 -1.80 -6.31
C PRO A 164 0.74 -0.38 -6.39
N ILE A 165 1.63 0.62 -6.37
CA ILE A 165 1.25 1.97 -6.77
C ILE A 165 0.81 1.89 -8.23
N ALA A 166 -0.39 2.41 -8.52
CA ALA A 166 -1.01 2.30 -9.83
C ALA A 166 -0.13 2.92 -10.93
N GLY A 167 0.68 2.14 -11.57
CA GLY A 167 1.67 2.51 -12.58
C GLY A 167 2.50 1.30 -12.98
N ASN A 168 2.62 0.33 -12.06
CA ASN A 168 3.38 -0.90 -12.28
C ASN A 168 2.49 -2.13 -12.54
N ALA A 169 1.16 -1.98 -12.59
CA ALA A 169 0.26 -3.09 -12.86
C ALA A 169 -0.17 -3.09 -14.34
N GLU A 170 0.20 -4.12 -15.06
CA GLU A 170 -0.20 -4.37 -16.46
C GLU A 170 -1.68 -4.75 -16.65
N THR A 171 -2.50 -4.72 -15.60
CA THR A 171 -3.90 -5.13 -15.63
C THR A 171 -4.82 -3.99 -15.26
N ASP A 172 -5.05 -3.07 -16.17
CA ASP A 172 -6.22 -2.19 -16.04
C ASP A 172 -6.81 -1.81 -17.40
N THR A 173 -8.14 -1.93 -17.47
CA THR A 173 -9.01 -1.25 -18.43
C THR A 173 -8.40 0.11 -18.83
N VAL A 174 -8.45 0.44 -20.11
CA VAL A 174 -7.90 1.67 -20.69
C VAL A 174 -8.30 2.87 -19.84
N LYS A 175 -7.43 3.24 -18.89
CA LYS A 175 -7.64 4.42 -18.06
C LYS A 175 -7.44 5.65 -18.92
N GLU A 176 -8.42 6.56 -18.92
CA GLU A 176 -8.31 7.80 -19.68
C GLU A 176 -7.09 8.60 -19.21
N THR A 177 -6.17 8.86 -20.13
CA THR A 177 -4.97 9.64 -19.83
C THR A 177 -5.33 11.12 -19.77
N LEU A 178 -4.96 11.74 -18.65
CA LEU A 178 -5.22 13.15 -18.38
C LEU A 178 -3.90 13.95 -18.40
N TYR A 179 -4.00 15.19 -18.78
CA TYR A 179 -2.89 16.13 -18.91
C TYR A 179 -3.16 17.36 -18.07
N CYS A 180 -2.14 17.82 -17.36
CA CYS A 180 -2.15 19.09 -16.65
C CYS A 180 -1.07 19.98 -17.26
N GLU A 181 -1.48 21.05 -17.92
CA GLU A 181 -0.57 21.98 -18.62
C GLU A 181 -0.52 23.32 -17.90
N ILE A 182 0.68 23.80 -17.63
CA ILE A 182 0.91 25.08 -16.96
C ILE A 182 2.23 25.70 -17.40
N LYS A 183 2.21 26.94 -17.87
CA LYS A 183 3.42 27.70 -18.29
C LYS A 183 4.32 26.94 -19.28
N GLY A 184 3.72 26.19 -20.20
CA GLY A 184 4.45 25.38 -21.17
C GLY A 184 4.96 24.03 -20.64
N LEU A 185 4.77 23.75 -19.35
CA LEU A 185 5.10 22.47 -18.72
C LEU A 185 3.92 21.52 -18.78
N LYS A 186 4.19 20.20 -18.88
CA LYS A 186 3.18 19.17 -19.02
C LYS A 186 3.37 18.06 -17.98
N ALA A 187 2.32 17.77 -17.24
CA ALA A 187 2.21 16.56 -16.42
C ALA A 187 1.17 15.62 -17.00
N VAL A 188 1.41 14.32 -16.86
CA VAL A 188 0.56 13.24 -17.35
C VAL A 188 0.10 12.39 -16.18
N GLY A 189 -1.17 12.02 -16.15
CA GLY A 189 -1.71 11.19 -15.06
C GLY A 189 -3.03 10.53 -15.43
N HIS A 190 -3.60 9.80 -14.49
CA HIS A 190 -4.92 9.18 -14.60
C HIS A 190 -5.51 8.92 -13.21
N LEU A 191 -6.82 8.70 -13.13
CA LEU A 191 -7.48 8.24 -11.92
C LEU A 191 -6.99 6.84 -11.54
N SER A 192 -6.76 6.61 -10.26
CA SER A 192 -6.42 5.31 -9.69
C SER A 192 -7.47 4.87 -8.67
N SER A 193 -7.44 3.61 -8.26
CA SER A 193 -8.33 3.09 -7.21
C SER A 193 -8.14 3.77 -5.86
N SER A 194 -6.97 4.37 -5.62
CA SER A 194 -6.60 5.04 -4.36
C SER A 194 -6.55 6.58 -4.49
N GLY A 195 -6.88 7.12 -5.69
CA GLY A 195 -6.88 8.56 -5.93
C GLY A 195 -6.42 8.94 -7.35
N PHE A 196 -5.25 9.54 -7.51
CA PHE A 196 -4.75 10.04 -8.79
C PHE A 196 -3.26 9.76 -8.96
N LEU A 197 -2.88 9.13 -10.05
CA LEU A 197 -1.49 8.83 -10.37
C LEU A 197 -0.91 9.90 -11.31
N VAL A 198 0.28 10.42 -10.97
CA VAL A 198 1.12 11.24 -11.86
C VAL A 198 2.27 10.38 -12.37
N LYS A 199 2.45 10.34 -13.68
CA LYS A 199 3.45 9.50 -14.34
C LYS A 199 4.85 10.08 -14.22
N LYS A 200 5.86 9.20 -14.16
CA LYS A 200 7.28 9.52 -14.38
C LYS A 200 7.45 10.36 -15.65
N GLY A 201 8.37 11.34 -15.62
CA GLY A 201 8.61 12.26 -16.72
C GLY A 201 7.64 13.45 -16.73
N SER A 202 6.64 13.50 -15.85
CA SER A 202 5.80 14.68 -15.66
C SER A 202 6.60 15.87 -15.15
N GLN A 203 6.25 17.06 -15.62
CA GLN A 203 6.89 18.31 -15.24
C GLN A 203 6.01 19.09 -14.27
N ALA A 204 6.64 19.84 -13.35
CA ALA A 204 5.96 20.76 -12.44
C ALA A 204 6.70 22.10 -12.39
N VAL A 205 5.97 23.18 -12.11
CA VAL A 205 6.59 24.51 -12.05
C VAL A 205 7.65 24.58 -10.91
N LEU A 206 8.78 25.19 -11.20
CA LEU A 206 9.82 25.39 -10.19
C LEU A 206 9.36 26.40 -9.13
N LYS A 207 8.85 27.56 -9.56
CA LYS A 207 8.43 28.64 -8.67
C LYS A 207 7.08 28.35 -8.02
N GLU A 208 7.01 28.64 -6.74
CA GLU A 208 5.81 28.48 -5.93
C GLU A 208 4.81 29.59 -6.19
N ARG A 209 3.51 29.28 -6.04
CA ARG A 209 2.44 30.27 -6.12
C ARG A 209 2.28 31.01 -4.78
N ALA A 210 1.82 32.27 -4.84
CA ALA A 210 1.54 33.04 -3.63
C ALA A 210 0.51 32.37 -2.70
N SER A 211 -0.44 31.60 -3.25
CA SER A 211 -1.42 30.80 -2.48
C SER A 211 -0.78 29.75 -1.58
N ALA A 212 0.43 29.31 -1.88
CA ALA A 212 1.15 28.33 -1.09
C ALA A 212 1.61 28.88 0.28
N LYS A 213 1.75 30.22 0.41
CA LYS A 213 2.06 30.86 1.69
C LYS A 213 0.91 30.71 2.70
N LYS A 214 -0.34 30.70 2.23
CA LYS A 214 -1.53 30.51 3.08
C LYS A 214 -1.79 29.04 3.39
N TYR A 215 -1.44 28.14 2.47
CA TYR A 215 -1.66 26.70 2.60
C TYR A 215 -0.37 25.96 2.23
N PRO A 216 0.55 25.73 3.19
CA PRO A 216 1.91 25.28 2.91
C PRO A 216 2.05 23.77 2.56
N TRP A 217 0.99 22.98 2.70
CA TRP A 217 1.07 21.53 2.49
C TRP A 217 1.63 21.10 1.10
N PRO A 218 1.33 21.78 -0.05
CA PRO A 218 1.93 21.41 -1.32
C PRO A 218 3.44 21.65 -1.34
N LEU A 219 3.93 22.67 -0.63
CA LEU A 219 5.35 22.97 -0.49
C LEU A 219 6.06 21.92 0.35
N ASN A 220 5.48 21.56 1.49
CA ASN A 220 6.00 20.51 2.36
C ASN A 220 6.08 19.17 1.61
N MET A 221 5.05 18.86 0.81
CA MET A 221 5.05 17.65 -0.02
C MET A 221 6.11 17.71 -1.11
N ARG A 222 6.29 18.85 -1.79
CA ARG A 222 7.33 19.05 -2.79
C ARG A 222 8.72 18.92 -2.18
N GLN A 223 8.95 19.50 -0.99
CA GLN A 223 10.23 19.36 -0.29
C GLN A 223 10.52 17.91 0.06
N ARG A 224 9.55 17.22 0.65
CA ARG A 224 9.66 15.79 0.94
C ARG A 224 9.98 14.98 -0.32
N PHE A 225 9.31 15.24 -1.44
CA PHE A 225 9.56 14.56 -2.70
C PHE A 225 10.95 14.83 -3.28
N LYS A 226 11.52 16.02 -3.04
CA LYS A 226 12.91 16.32 -3.40
C LYS A 226 13.89 15.53 -2.51
N ASP A 227 13.64 15.50 -1.21
CA ASP A 227 14.48 14.80 -0.24
C ASP A 227 14.46 13.26 -0.49
N GLU A 228 13.34 12.74 -0.97
CA GLU A 228 13.14 11.33 -1.35
C GLU A 228 13.61 11.00 -2.79
N GLY A 229 14.13 11.97 -3.55
CA GLY A 229 14.53 11.78 -4.95
C GLY A 229 13.37 11.53 -5.93
N VAL A 230 12.13 11.75 -5.50
CA VAL A 230 10.92 11.65 -6.33
C VAL A 230 10.84 12.80 -7.31
N LEU A 231 11.20 14.01 -6.87
CA LEU A 231 11.30 15.21 -7.69
C LEU A 231 12.77 15.65 -7.79
N SER A 232 13.27 15.84 -8.99
CA SER A 232 14.54 16.51 -9.26
C SER A 232 14.31 17.93 -9.77
N VAL A 233 15.27 18.81 -9.48
CA VAL A 233 15.30 20.17 -10.03
C VAL A 233 16.01 20.12 -11.38
N GLU A 234 15.30 20.42 -12.45
CA GLU A 234 15.83 20.67 -13.76
C GLU A 234 16.04 22.19 -13.96
N LYS A 235 16.56 22.61 -15.11
CA LYS A 235 16.93 24.02 -15.36
C LYS A 235 15.84 25.02 -14.95
N ASP A 236 14.60 24.78 -15.35
CA ASP A 236 13.46 25.72 -15.22
C ASP A 236 12.22 25.10 -14.61
N HIS A 237 12.25 23.80 -14.31
CA HIS A 237 11.10 23.05 -13.77
C HIS A 237 11.52 21.95 -12.79
N LEU A 238 10.54 21.27 -12.19
CA LEU A 238 10.72 20.03 -11.44
C LEU A 238 10.30 18.86 -12.32
N LEU A 239 11.03 17.75 -12.23
CA LEU A 239 10.76 16.52 -12.97
C LEU A 239 10.40 15.39 -12.01
N PHE A 240 9.33 14.65 -12.31
CA PHE A 240 8.97 13.43 -11.59
C PHE A 240 9.84 12.26 -12.06
N ASN A 241 10.68 11.73 -11.18
CA ASN A 241 11.62 10.64 -11.47
C ASN A 241 10.97 9.25 -11.42
N ARG A 242 9.79 9.15 -10.83
CA ARG A 242 8.96 7.93 -10.77
C ARG A 242 7.48 8.28 -10.77
N ASP A 243 6.65 7.25 -10.96
CA ASP A 243 5.20 7.36 -10.79
C ASP A 243 4.88 7.71 -9.33
N VAL A 244 3.90 8.61 -9.13
CA VAL A 244 3.49 9.09 -7.79
C VAL A 244 1.97 9.07 -7.68
N GLU A 245 1.47 8.38 -6.66
CA GLU A 245 0.05 8.38 -6.35
C GLU A 245 -0.29 9.47 -5.32
N PHE A 246 -1.33 10.21 -5.60
CA PHE A 246 -1.89 11.26 -4.77
C PHE A 246 -3.29 10.89 -4.31
N SER A 247 -3.69 11.34 -3.14
CA SER A 247 -5.03 11.10 -2.60
C SER A 247 -6.17 11.71 -3.45
N SER A 248 -5.87 12.63 -4.37
CA SER A 248 -6.86 13.26 -5.24
C SER A 248 -6.24 13.96 -6.45
N PRO A 249 -7.02 14.21 -7.53
CA PRO A 249 -6.58 15.05 -8.65
C PRO A 249 -6.13 16.45 -8.23
N SER A 250 -6.78 17.03 -7.20
CA SER A 250 -6.42 18.37 -6.69
C SER A 250 -5.09 18.35 -5.95
N ALA A 251 -4.79 17.28 -5.20
CA ALA A 251 -3.49 17.12 -4.55
C ALA A 251 -2.37 17.02 -5.58
N ALA A 252 -2.57 16.24 -6.63
CA ALA A 252 -1.64 16.11 -7.75
C ALA A 252 -1.43 17.47 -8.46
N ALA A 253 -2.53 18.14 -8.83
CA ALA A 253 -2.49 19.45 -9.48
C ALA A 253 -1.78 20.50 -8.63
N ALA A 254 -1.97 20.49 -7.30
CA ALA A 254 -1.32 21.45 -6.41
C ALA A 254 0.20 21.29 -6.38
N VAL A 255 0.71 20.07 -6.40
CA VAL A 255 2.15 19.81 -6.52
C VAL A 255 2.68 20.24 -7.89
N VAL A 256 1.97 19.93 -8.98
CA VAL A 256 2.35 20.34 -10.34
C VAL A 256 2.38 21.87 -10.46
N HIS A 257 1.40 22.57 -9.89
CA HIS A 257 1.24 24.03 -9.99
C HIS A 257 2.08 24.82 -8.95
N GLY A 258 2.70 24.15 -7.98
CA GLY A 258 3.44 24.81 -6.89
C GLY A 258 2.57 25.60 -5.94
N GLY A 259 1.34 25.19 -5.71
CA GLY A 259 0.36 25.85 -4.84
C GLY A 259 -1.05 25.38 -5.11
N HIS A 260 -2.04 25.95 -4.47
CA HIS A 260 -3.42 25.51 -4.57
C HIS A 260 -3.93 25.49 -6.03
N ALA A 261 -4.52 24.37 -6.44
CA ALA A 261 -5.09 24.15 -7.77
C ALA A 261 -6.33 23.26 -7.68
N ASN A 262 -7.34 23.55 -8.50
CA ASN A 262 -8.51 22.69 -8.66
C ASN A 262 -8.20 21.56 -9.67
N GLY A 263 -8.01 20.34 -9.19
CA GLY A 263 -7.67 19.21 -10.04
C GLY A 263 -8.74 18.82 -11.03
N LEU A 264 -10.03 19.03 -10.70
CA LEU A 264 -11.13 18.73 -11.61
C LEU A 264 -11.12 19.60 -12.87
N ILE A 265 -10.49 20.78 -12.82
CA ILE A 265 -10.35 21.71 -13.94
C ILE A 265 -8.95 21.64 -14.57
N ALA A 266 -7.94 21.40 -13.75
CA ALA A 266 -6.55 21.38 -14.20
C ALA A 266 -6.21 20.18 -15.07
N TRP A 267 -6.80 19.01 -14.76
CA TRP A 267 -6.60 17.80 -15.54
C TRP A 267 -7.61 17.70 -16.67
N LYS A 268 -7.12 17.50 -17.90
CA LYS A 268 -7.91 17.44 -19.14
C LYS A 268 -7.50 16.24 -19.97
N ASN A 269 -8.42 15.67 -20.71
CA ASN A 269 -8.10 14.63 -21.69
C ASN A 269 -7.48 15.20 -22.99
N LYS A 270 -7.16 14.33 -23.93
CA LYS A 270 -6.58 14.73 -25.24
C LYS A 270 -7.48 15.68 -26.05
N THR A 271 -8.79 15.65 -25.83
CA THR A 271 -9.75 16.52 -26.51
C THR A 271 -9.97 17.86 -25.79
N GLY A 272 -9.26 18.10 -24.68
CA GLY A 272 -9.36 19.32 -23.87
C GLY A 272 -10.50 19.34 -22.85
N LYS A 273 -11.31 18.27 -22.77
CA LYS A 273 -12.36 18.16 -21.74
C LYS A 273 -11.72 18.01 -20.36
N THR A 274 -12.19 18.78 -19.39
CA THR A 274 -11.75 18.73 -18.01
C THR A 274 -12.23 17.45 -17.33
N LEU A 275 -11.53 17.01 -16.28
CA LEU A 275 -11.97 15.86 -15.49
C LEU A 275 -13.40 16.04 -14.96
N LYS A 276 -13.77 17.28 -14.58
CA LYS A 276 -15.15 17.60 -14.17
C LYS A 276 -16.18 17.28 -15.27
N GLU A 277 -15.89 17.67 -16.52
CA GLU A 277 -16.79 17.43 -17.66
C GLU A 277 -16.87 15.94 -18.03
N ILE A 278 -15.79 15.20 -17.83
CA ILE A 278 -15.73 13.74 -18.05
C ILE A 278 -16.59 12.99 -17.03
N GLU A 279 -16.53 13.39 -15.76
CA GLU A 279 -17.30 12.76 -14.66
C GLU A 279 -18.78 13.22 -14.60
N SER A 280 -19.16 14.24 -15.36
CA SER A 280 -20.53 14.78 -15.37
C SER A 280 -21.45 14.11 -16.41
N VAL A 281 -21.03 12.97 -16.98
CA VAL A 281 -21.81 12.19 -17.97
C VAL A 281 -22.67 11.12 -17.32
#